data_52af93a862c30e53b3c6952b7f1b80a2
#
_entry.id   52af93a862c30e53b3c6952b7f1b80a2
#
_cell.length_a   1.000
_cell.length_b   1.000
_cell.length_c   1.000
_cell.angle_alpha   90.00
_cell.angle_beta   90.00
_cell.angle_gamma   90.00
#
_symmetry.space_group_name_H-M   'P 1'
#
loop_
_entity.id
_entity.type
_entity.pdbx_description
1 polymer ?
#
loop_
_entity_poly.entity_id
_entity_poly.type
_entity_poly.pdbx_seq_one_letter_code
_entity_poly.pdbx_strand_id
1 'polypeptide(L)'
;MPEIIFLPLTFLFGLIFGSFANVCIYRLPKSKPFMWNRSFCPKCKKLINWFDNIPLISYLNLNSKCRKCKKAIPKQYFVIELISGLSFLFIFMTSYSLLAQIILAFLFLVYLIIFFIDLKHFIIPDSLNFSLIFFAFIKNFFPDLGLNFTQNLETSIIGGLVGYFSIWSIIQLYYLIKKIEGMGLGDAKLMAGIGLLFGWQSIPFILFVSAILGLLMVLPSLINKKRNLKTEIPFGPYIITAGVIYYCFGEFLYSIILVV
;
A
#
# COMPACT_ATOMS: atom_id res chain seq x y z
N MET A 1 17.47 4.62 -28.60
CA MET A 1 16.75 3.40 -29.03
C MET A 1 16.42 2.40 -27.93
N PRO A 2 17.28 2.09 -26.92
CA PRO A 2 16.88 1.17 -25.86
C PRO A 2 15.68 1.64 -25.01
N GLU A 3 15.52 2.94 -24.79
CA GLU A 3 14.44 3.51 -23.99
C GLU A 3 13.04 3.27 -24.56
N ILE A 4 12.87 3.26 -25.89
CA ILE A 4 11.57 3.08 -26.56
C ILE A 4 11.01 1.67 -26.30
N ILE A 5 11.88 0.65 -26.15
CA ILE A 5 11.47 -0.73 -25.85
C ILE A 5 11.37 -0.95 -24.34
N PHE A 6 12.20 -0.28 -23.56
CA PHE A 6 12.28 -0.46 -22.12
C PHE A 6 11.00 0.00 -21.39
N LEU A 7 10.46 1.16 -21.73
CA LEU A 7 9.26 1.71 -21.09
C LEU A 7 7.99 0.85 -21.25
N PRO A 8 7.65 0.34 -22.47
CA PRO A 8 6.53 -0.59 -22.59
C PRO A 8 6.72 -1.89 -21.80
N LEU A 9 7.96 -2.39 -21.69
CA LEU A 9 8.25 -3.59 -20.89
C LEU A 9 8.02 -3.33 -19.41
N THR A 10 8.46 -2.20 -18.86
CA THR A 10 8.22 -1.87 -17.44
C THR A 10 6.73 -1.77 -17.12
N PHE A 11 5.94 -1.19 -18.02
CA PHE A 11 4.48 -1.16 -17.90
C PHE A 11 3.89 -2.58 -17.88
N LEU A 12 4.31 -3.46 -18.80
CA LEU A 12 3.85 -4.86 -18.84
C LEU A 12 4.23 -5.62 -17.56
N PHE A 13 5.45 -5.44 -17.05
CA PHE A 13 5.85 -6.00 -15.75
C PHE A 13 4.95 -5.50 -14.63
N GLY A 14 4.67 -4.19 -14.58
CA GLY A 14 3.75 -3.61 -13.61
C GLY A 14 2.35 -4.23 -13.68
N LEU A 15 1.82 -4.49 -14.87
CA LEU A 15 0.53 -5.18 -15.05
C LEU A 15 0.56 -6.62 -14.48
N ILE A 16 1.64 -7.37 -14.74
CA ILE A 16 1.81 -8.73 -14.23
C ILE A 16 1.85 -8.75 -12.71
N PHE A 17 2.64 -7.86 -12.11
CA PHE A 17 2.71 -7.72 -10.65
C PHE A 17 1.40 -7.20 -10.05
N GLY A 18 0.65 -6.35 -10.75
CA GLY A 18 -0.70 -5.93 -10.37
C GLY A 18 -1.70 -7.09 -10.36
N SER A 19 -1.63 -7.97 -11.36
CA SER A 19 -2.43 -9.20 -11.37
C SER A 19 -2.07 -10.13 -10.21
N PHE A 20 -0.79 -10.26 -9.88
CA PHE A 20 -0.33 -10.97 -8.69
C PHE A 20 -0.81 -10.32 -7.39
N ALA A 21 -0.76 -8.98 -7.29
CA ALA A 21 -1.28 -8.24 -6.15
C ALA A 21 -2.77 -8.55 -5.90
N ASN A 22 -3.59 -8.66 -6.95
CA ASN A 22 -4.99 -9.10 -6.84
C ASN A 22 -5.13 -10.50 -6.19
N VAL A 23 -4.22 -11.43 -6.51
CA VAL A 23 -4.19 -12.76 -5.89
C VAL A 23 -3.85 -12.65 -4.39
N CYS A 24 -2.86 -11.84 -4.03
CA CYS A 24 -2.48 -11.58 -2.64
C CYS A 24 -3.63 -10.97 -1.85
N ILE A 25 -4.29 -9.92 -2.38
CA ILE A 25 -5.43 -9.25 -1.76
C ILE A 25 -6.59 -10.22 -1.50
N TYR A 26 -6.81 -11.18 -2.38
CA TYR A 26 -7.88 -12.17 -2.20
C TYR A 26 -7.52 -13.30 -1.22
N ARG A 27 -6.23 -13.72 -1.18
CA ARG A 27 -5.81 -14.93 -0.46
C ARG A 27 -5.25 -14.65 0.94
N LEU A 28 -4.44 -13.61 1.11
CA LEU A 28 -3.79 -13.30 2.40
C LEU A 28 -4.77 -13.15 3.56
N PRO A 29 -5.90 -12.40 3.44
CA PRO A 29 -6.85 -12.26 4.54
C PRO A 29 -7.52 -13.57 4.95
N LYS A 30 -7.44 -14.60 4.11
CA LYS A 30 -8.05 -15.93 4.33
C LYS A 30 -7.04 -17.00 4.72
N SER A 31 -5.80 -16.60 5.02
CA SER A 31 -4.68 -17.51 5.32
C SER A 31 -4.48 -18.62 4.27
N LYS A 32 -4.77 -18.31 3.01
CA LYS A 32 -4.63 -19.26 1.89
C LYS A 32 -3.26 -19.12 1.23
N PRO A 33 -2.62 -20.22 0.82
CA PRO A 33 -1.35 -20.18 0.10
C PRO A 33 -1.52 -19.38 -1.21
N PHE A 34 -0.64 -18.41 -1.46
CA PHE A 34 -0.72 -17.55 -2.63
C PHE A 34 0.12 -18.05 -3.83
N MET A 35 1.15 -18.88 -3.59
CA MET A 35 2.11 -19.26 -4.64
C MET A 35 1.73 -20.52 -5.44
N TRP A 36 1.05 -21.50 -4.85
CA TRP A 36 0.94 -22.85 -5.44
C TRP A 36 -0.37 -23.13 -6.19
N ASN A 37 -1.36 -22.28 -6.11
CA ASN A 37 -2.68 -22.54 -6.70
C ASN A 37 -2.94 -21.65 -7.93
N ARG A 38 -3.34 -22.29 -9.05
CA ARG A 38 -3.77 -21.60 -10.26
C ARG A 38 -4.92 -20.62 -9.99
N SER A 39 -5.04 -19.59 -10.83
CA SER A 39 -6.13 -18.63 -10.78
C SER A 39 -7.48 -19.31 -11.06
N PHE A 40 -8.50 -18.98 -10.28
CA PHE A 40 -9.85 -19.53 -10.43
C PHE A 40 -10.89 -18.44 -10.24
N CYS A 41 -12.05 -18.62 -10.83
CA CYS A 41 -13.17 -17.70 -10.64
C CYS A 41 -13.74 -17.84 -9.22
N PRO A 42 -13.80 -16.77 -8.40
CA PRO A 42 -14.29 -16.86 -7.02
C PRO A 42 -15.78 -17.25 -6.93
N LYS A 43 -16.55 -17.08 -8.01
CA LYS A 43 -17.99 -17.38 -8.05
C LYS A 43 -18.27 -18.83 -8.44
N CYS A 44 -17.68 -19.35 -9.54
CA CYS A 44 -17.93 -20.71 -10.01
C CYS A 44 -16.80 -21.71 -9.69
N LYS A 45 -15.71 -21.26 -9.05
CA LYS A 45 -14.53 -22.05 -8.65
C LYS A 45 -13.79 -22.76 -9.81
N LYS A 46 -14.20 -22.54 -11.07
CA LYS A 46 -13.52 -23.11 -12.24
C LYS A 46 -12.20 -22.39 -12.50
N LEU A 47 -11.18 -23.14 -12.92
CA LEU A 47 -9.86 -22.62 -13.27
C LEU A 47 -9.98 -21.64 -14.45
N ILE A 48 -9.18 -20.57 -14.39
CA ILE A 48 -9.05 -19.56 -15.43
C ILE A 48 -7.98 -20.03 -16.41
N ASN A 49 -8.25 -19.94 -17.70
CA ASN A 49 -7.26 -20.23 -18.74
C ASN A 49 -6.18 -19.16 -18.72
N TRP A 50 -4.95 -19.48 -19.13
CA TRP A 50 -3.83 -18.54 -19.11
C TRP A 50 -4.11 -17.27 -19.94
N PHE A 51 -4.76 -17.38 -21.09
CA PHE A 51 -5.12 -16.24 -21.94
C PHE A 51 -6.26 -15.38 -21.37
N ASP A 52 -7.08 -15.94 -20.47
CA ASP A 52 -8.10 -15.19 -19.71
C ASP A 52 -7.50 -14.52 -18.45
N ASN A 53 -6.21 -14.67 -18.22
CA ASN A 53 -5.48 -14.08 -17.10
C ASN A 53 -4.46 -13.00 -17.54
N ILE A 54 -4.49 -12.62 -18.82
CA ILE A 54 -3.65 -11.52 -19.34
C ILE A 54 -4.20 -10.22 -18.78
N PRO A 55 -3.40 -9.45 -18.00
CA PRO A 55 -3.88 -8.27 -17.32
C PRO A 55 -4.49 -7.24 -18.29
N LEU A 56 -5.50 -6.51 -17.87
CA LEU A 56 -6.31 -5.55 -18.60
C LEU A 56 -6.99 -6.14 -19.85
N ILE A 57 -6.25 -6.82 -20.73
CA ILE A 57 -6.73 -7.35 -22.01
C ILE A 57 -7.88 -8.35 -21.78
N SER A 58 -7.70 -9.27 -20.83
CA SER A 58 -8.74 -10.26 -20.53
C SER A 58 -10.01 -9.62 -19.98
N TYR A 59 -9.84 -8.59 -19.13
CA TYR A 59 -10.98 -7.87 -18.56
C TYR A 59 -11.82 -7.19 -19.63
N LEU A 60 -11.18 -6.56 -20.62
CA LEU A 60 -11.83 -5.89 -21.76
C LEU A 60 -12.46 -6.91 -22.71
N ASN A 61 -11.71 -7.93 -23.16
CA ASN A 61 -12.18 -8.96 -24.10
C ASN A 61 -13.35 -9.79 -23.55
N LEU A 62 -13.39 -9.99 -22.24
CA LEU A 62 -14.49 -10.70 -21.58
C LEU A 62 -15.66 -9.79 -21.20
N ASN A 63 -15.64 -8.51 -21.57
CA ASN A 63 -16.64 -7.51 -21.17
C ASN A 63 -16.90 -7.56 -19.66
N SER A 64 -15.81 -7.62 -18.88
CA SER A 64 -15.86 -7.68 -17.40
C SER A 64 -16.64 -8.89 -16.83
N LYS A 65 -16.81 -9.98 -17.57
CA LYS A 65 -17.57 -11.17 -17.16
C LYS A 65 -16.75 -12.43 -17.27
N CYS A 66 -16.94 -13.35 -16.31
CA CYS A 66 -16.32 -14.67 -16.36
C CYS A 66 -16.78 -15.44 -17.62
N ARG A 67 -15.84 -16.01 -18.37
CA ARG A 67 -16.14 -16.80 -19.59
C ARG A 67 -17.12 -17.95 -19.33
N LYS A 68 -17.02 -18.59 -18.15
CA LYS A 68 -17.81 -19.80 -17.84
C LYS A 68 -19.15 -19.51 -17.17
N CYS A 69 -19.20 -18.66 -16.13
CA CYS A 69 -20.44 -18.41 -15.38
C CYS A 69 -21.09 -17.05 -15.70
N LYS A 70 -20.50 -16.24 -16.58
CA LYS A 70 -20.98 -14.92 -17.02
C LYS A 70 -21.18 -13.90 -15.88
N LYS A 71 -20.80 -14.22 -14.63
CA LYS A 71 -20.88 -13.27 -13.52
C LYS A 71 -19.81 -12.19 -13.67
N ALA A 72 -20.14 -10.96 -13.24
CA ALA A 72 -19.26 -9.81 -13.34
C ALA A 72 -17.96 -10.01 -12.55
N ILE A 73 -16.83 -9.63 -13.16
CA ILE A 73 -15.52 -9.52 -12.52
C ILE A 73 -15.47 -8.16 -11.83
N PRO A 74 -15.08 -8.09 -10.54
CA PRO A 74 -14.99 -6.80 -9.83
C PRO A 74 -14.06 -5.83 -10.54
N LYS A 75 -14.46 -4.55 -10.65
CA LYS A 75 -13.66 -3.48 -11.26
C LYS A 75 -12.29 -3.31 -10.60
N GLN A 76 -12.17 -3.70 -9.35
CA GLN A 76 -10.92 -3.65 -8.60
C GLN A 76 -9.76 -4.38 -9.32
N TYR A 77 -10.02 -5.51 -9.99
CA TYR A 77 -8.97 -6.24 -10.72
C TYR A 77 -8.34 -5.34 -11.79
N PHE A 78 -9.18 -4.72 -12.60
CA PHE A 78 -8.74 -3.78 -13.64
C PHE A 78 -7.98 -2.58 -13.05
N VAL A 79 -8.52 -1.98 -11.98
CA VAL A 79 -7.95 -0.79 -11.35
C VAL A 79 -6.56 -1.08 -10.77
N ILE A 80 -6.40 -2.20 -10.05
CA ILE A 80 -5.11 -2.58 -9.45
C ILE A 80 -4.07 -2.87 -10.53
N GLU A 81 -4.43 -3.59 -11.58
CA GLU A 81 -3.53 -3.87 -12.70
C GLU A 81 -3.10 -2.58 -13.39
N LEU A 82 -4.03 -1.68 -13.70
CA LEU A 82 -3.74 -0.40 -14.34
C LEU A 82 -2.85 0.49 -13.47
N ILE A 83 -3.18 0.66 -12.19
CA ILE A 83 -2.38 1.45 -11.25
C ILE A 83 -0.97 0.87 -11.15
N SER A 84 -0.82 -0.45 -11.04
CA SER A 84 0.50 -1.08 -10.98
C SER A 84 1.30 -0.87 -12.25
N GLY A 85 0.68 -1.02 -13.43
CA GLY A 85 1.34 -0.75 -14.71
C GLY A 85 1.84 0.68 -14.81
N LEU A 86 0.98 1.66 -14.51
CA LEU A 86 1.33 3.09 -14.56
C LEU A 86 2.40 3.45 -13.52
N SER A 87 2.31 2.91 -12.30
CA SER A 87 3.31 3.20 -11.26
C SER A 87 4.68 2.62 -11.60
N PHE A 88 4.75 1.42 -12.15
CA PHE A 88 6.01 0.85 -12.63
C PHE A 88 6.59 1.69 -13.75
N LEU A 89 5.79 2.05 -14.74
CA LEU A 89 6.22 2.95 -15.80
C LEU A 89 6.81 4.24 -15.22
N PHE A 90 6.09 4.88 -14.29
CA PHE A 90 6.53 6.14 -13.67
C PHE A 90 7.81 5.97 -12.85
N ILE A 91 7.92 4.92 -12.04
CA ILE A 91 9.13 4.62 -11.24
C ILE A 91 10.35 4.42 -12.16
N PHE A 92 10.19 3.66 -13.25
CA PHE A 92 11.30 3.37 -14.17
C PHE A 92 11.61 4.51 -15.15
N MET A 93 10.79 5.55 -15.18
CA MET A 93 11.12 6.83 -15.86
C MET A 93 11.98 7.76 -14.99
N THR A 94 12.13 7.49 -13.70
CA THR A 94 12.98 8.31 -12.82
C THR A 94 14.46 8.06 -13.10
N SER A 95 15.31 9.03 -12.76
CA SER A 95 16.77 8.93 -12.89
C SER A 95 17.47 8.14 -11.78
N TYR A 96 16.72 7.44 -10.93
CA TYR A 96 17.29 6.58 -9.89
C TYR A 96 18.04 5.38 -10.45
N SER A 97 18.95 4.82 -9.65
CA SER A 97 19.62 3.56 -9.99
C SER A 97 18.61 2.42 -10.16
N LEU A 98 18.94 1.40 -10.97
CA LEU A 98 18.06 0.26 -11.19
C LEU A 98 17.65 -0.44 -9.89
N LEU A 99 18.59 -0.55 -8.93
CA LEU A 99 18.33 -1.12 -7.62
C LEU A 99 17.29 -0.30 -6.85
N ALA A 100 17.42 1.02 -6.86
CA ALA A 100 16.45 1.93 -6.22
C ALA A 100 15.06 1.83 -6.84
N GLN A 101 14.97 1.75 -8.17
CA GLN A 101 13.71 1.57 -8.90
C GLN A 101 13.04 0.24 -8.53
N ILE A 102 13.80 -0.86 -8.41
CA ILE A 102 13.27 -2.17 -7.98
C ILE A 102 12.75 -2.10 -6.54
N ILE A 103 13.48 -1.45 -5.62
CA ILE A 103 13.04 -1.27 -4.24
C ILE A 103 11.74 -0.46 -4.17
N LEU A 104 11.67 0.65 -4.90
CA LEU A 104 10.45 1.47 -4.97
C LEU A 104 9.26 0.70 -5.53
N ALA A 105 9.46 -0.07 -6.61
CA ALA A 105 8.43 -0.90 -7.20
C ALA A 105 7.92 -1.97 -6.21
N PHE A 106 8.83 -2.60 -5.45
CA PHE A 106 8.47 -3.56 -4.41
C PHE A 106 7.66 -2.90 -3.28
N LEU A 107 8.15 -1.77 -2.73
CA LEU A 107 7.45 -1.04 -1.67
C LEU A 107 6.07 -0.57 -2.13
N PHE A 108 5.97 -0.07 -3.36
CA PHE A 108 4.70 0.29 -3.96
C PHE A 108 3.70 -0.88 -3.98
N LEU A 109 4.15 -2.08 -4.40
CA LEU A 109 3.30 -3.28 -4.42
C LEU A 109 2.85 -3.68 -3.01
N VAL A 110 3.74 -3.64 -2.02
CA VAL A 110 3.39 -3.94 -0.63
C VAL A 110 2.34 -2.95 -0.13
N TYR A 111 2.54 -1.64 -0.35
CA TYR A 111 1.57 -0.61 0.01
C TYR A 111 0.23 -0.79 -0.70
N LEU A 112 0.24 -1.09 -1.99
CA LEU A 112 -0.97 -1.33 -2.77
C LEU A 112 -1.77 -2.52 -2.22
N ILE A 113 -1.10 -3.62 -1.88
CA ILE A 113 -1.74 -4.82 -1.31
C ILE A 113 -2.34 -4.49 0.06
N ILE A 114 -1.57 -3.85 0.97
CA ILE A 114 -2.07 -3.43 2.30
C ILE A 114 -3.28 -2.51 2.14
N PHE A 115 -3.18 -1.49 1.29
CA PHE A 115 -4.23 -0.53 1.02
C PHE A 115 -5.57 -1.20 0.67
N PHE A 116 -5.56 -2.13 -0.28
CA PHE A 116 -6.79 -2.80 -0.71
C PHE A 116 -7.27 -3.90 0.24
N ILE A 117 -6.38 -4.53 1.00
CA ILE A 117 -6.79 -5.48 2.05
C ILE A 117 -7.49 -4.72 3.16
N ASP A 118 -6.89 -3.64 3.66
CA ASP A 118 -7.45 -2.89 4.77
C ASP A 118 -8.77 -2.22 4.40
N LEU A 119 -8.88 -1.63 3.20
CA LEU A 119 -10.15 -1.09 2.69
C LEU A 119 -11.32 -2.10 2.69
N LYS A 120 -11.04 -3.40 2.61
CA LYS A 120 -12.08 -4.43 2.49
C LYS A 120 -12.29 -5.25 3.74
N HIS A 121 -11.23 -5.50 4.46
CA HIS A 121 -11.20 -6.48 5.53
C HIS A 121 -10.88 -5.86 6.89
N PHE A 122 -10.49 -4.57 6.93
CA PHE A 122 -10.09 -3.84 8.14
C PHE A 122 -8.95 -4.55 8.90
N ILE A 123 -8.05 -5.21 8.17
CA ILE A 123 -6.90 -5.92 8.71
C ILE A 123 -5.66 -5.65 7.86
N ILE A 124 -4.51 -5.59 8.51
CA ILE A 124 -3.21 -5.52 7.84
C ILE A 124 -2.46 -6.83 8.17
N PRO A 125 -2.22 -7.71 7.18
CA PRO A 125 -1.51 -8.97 7.41
C PRO A 125 -0.10 -8.74 7.93
N ASP A 126 0.28 -9.46 8.98
CA ASP A 126 1.62 -9.34 9.59
C ASP A 126 2.75 -9.65 8.62
N SER A 127 2.55 -10.57 7.69
CA SER A 127 3.53 -10.90 6.65
C SER A 127 3.92 -9.69 5.79
N LEU A 128 2.97 -8.80 5.48
CA LEU A 128 3.22 -7.58 4.72
C LEU A 128 3.91 -6.52 5.58
N ASN A 129 3.48 -6.35 6.83
CA ASN A 129 4.14 -5.45 7.77
C ASN A 129 5.60 -5.86 8.02
N PHE A 130 5.86 -7.16 8.25
CA PHE A 130 7.23 -7.65 8.44
C PHE A 130 8.08 -7.49 7.19
N SER A 131 7.52 -7.72 5.98
CA SER A 131 8.27 -7.45 4.76
C SER A 131 8.61 -5.97 4.60
N LEU A 132 7.67 -5.07 4.91
CA LEU A 132 7.91 -3.62 4.90
C LEU A 132 9.02 -3.23 5.89
N ILE A 133 8.94 -3.67 7.15
CA ILE A 133 9.93 -3.41 8.20
C ILE A 133 11.30 -3.93 7.78
N PHE A 134 11.37 -5.15 7.25
CA PHE A 134 12.60 -5.77 6.79
C PHE A 134 13.29 -4.95 5.68
N PHE A 135 12.53 -4.56 4.65
CA PHE A 135 13.07 -3.73 3.56
C PHE A 135 13.42 -2.33 4.02
N ALA A 136 12.60 -1.73 4.90
CA ALA A 136 12.89 -0.43 5.49
C ALA A 136 14.17 -0.44 6.35
N PHE A 137 14.49 -1.57 6.99
CA PHE A 137 15.73 -1.73 7.73
C PHE A 137 16.93 -1.95 6.80
N ILE A 138 16.79 -2.85 5.82
CA ILE A 138 17.88 -3.20 4.89
C ILE A 138 18.36 -2.00 4.07
N LYS A 139 17.47 -1.07 3.70
CA LYS A 139 17.89 0.11 2.91
C LYS A 139 19.03 0.91 3.54
N ASN A 140 19.16 0.89 4.89
CA ASN A 140 20.23 1.64 5.59
C ASN A 140 21.63 1.09 5.30
N PHE A 141 21.75 -0.11 4.75
CA PHE A 141 23.02 -0.69 4.31
C PHE A 141 23.38 -0.32 2.85
N PHE A 142 22.51 0.44 2.17
CA PHE A 142 22.68 0.91 0.81
C PHE A 142 22.48 2.43 0.74
N PRO A 143 23.39 3.25 1.27
CA PRO A 143 23.20 4.70 1.38
C PRO A 143 23.09 5.41 0.02
N ASP A 144 23.70 4.85 -1.03
CA ASP A 144 23.81 5.49 -2.36
C ASP A 144 22.60 5.24 -3.26
N LEU A 145 21.43 4.89 -2.71
CA LEU A 145 20.22 4.65 -3.50
C LEU A 145 19.62 5.92 -4.11
N GLY A 146 19.97 7.11 -3.60
CA GLY A 146 19.43 8.40 -4.06
C GLY A 146 17.93 8.57 -3.78
N LEU A 147 17.34 7.75 -2.90
CA LEU A 147 15.93 7.81 -2.56
C LEU A 147 15.69 8.82 -1.41
N ASN A 148 14.51 9.46 -1.43
CA ASN A 148 14.06 10.40 -0.39
C ASN A 148 13.69 9.67 0.92
N PHE A 149 14.55 8.74 1.36
CA PHE A 149 14.44 8.04 2.63
C PHE A 149 15.56 8.50 3.57
N THR A 150 15.30 8.43 4.89
CA THR A 150 16.40 8.69 5.84
C THR A 150 17.53 7.69 5.63
N GLN A 151 18.76 8.19 5.56
CA GLN A 151 19.96 7.37 5.35
C GLN A 151 20.70 7.06 6.65
N ASN A 152 20.35 7.73 7.74
CA ASN A 152 20.95 7.50 9.04
C ASN A 152 20.23 6.36 9.77
N LEU A 153 20.97 5.30 10.11
CA LEU A 153 20.45 4.12 10.81
C LEU A 153 19.81 4.48 12.16
N GLU A 154 20.41 5.40 12.90
CA GLU A 154 19.89 5.85 14.19
C GLU A 154 18.52 6.52 14.03
N THR A 155 18.40 7.50 13.13
CA THR A 155 17.13 8.19 12.85
C THR A 155 16.06 7.23 12.29
N SER A 156 16.50 6.21 11.53
CA SER A 156 15.62 5.15 11.02
C SER A 156 15.06 4.31 12.17
N ILE A 157 15.90 3.80 13.07
CA ILE A 157 15.47 2.96 14.21
C ILE A 157 14.57 3.78 15.16
N ILE A 158 14.98 5.00 15.50
CA ILE A 158 14.17 5.89 16.35
C ILE A 158 12.82 6.14 15.67
N GLY A 159 12.80 6.37 14.35
CA GLY A 159 11.58 6.55 13.57
C GLY A 159 10.66 5.35 13.65
N GLY A 160 11.18 4.14 13.52
CA GLY A 160 10.41 2.92 13.66
C GLY A 160 9.79 2.76 15.06
N LEU A 161 10.56 3.03 16.09
CA LEU A 161 10.08 2.98 17.49
C LEU A 161 9.04 4.06 17.75
N VAL A 162 9.32 5.32 17.41
CA VAL A 162 8.37 6.44 17.59
C VAL A 162 7.10 6.17 16.80
N GLY A 163 7.20 5.67 15.56
CA GLY A 163 6.06 5.31 14.74
C GLY A 163 5.19 4.25 15.38
N TYR A 164 5.78 3.17 15.89
CA TYR A 164 5.05 2.11 16.58
C TYR A 164 4.37 2.63 17.84
N PHE A 165 5.13 3.25 18.73
CA PHE A 165 4.62 3.68 20.04
C PHE A 165 3.63 4.83 19.94
N SER A 166 3.67 5.68 18.91
CA SER A 166 2.67 6.73 18.69
C SER A 166 1.28 6.17 18.47
N ILE A 167 1.12 5.21 17.56
CA ILE A 167 -0.17 4.53 17.32
C ILE A 167 -0.54 3.64 18.50
N TRP A 168 0.42 2.87 19.02
CA TRP A 168 0.18 1.99 20.17
C TRP A 168 -0.34 2.76 21.40
N SER A 169 0.24 3.92 21.71
CA SER A 169 -0.22 4.77 22.81
C SER A 169 -1.65 5.27 22.60
N ILE A 170 -2.01 5.65 21.37
CA ILE A 170 -3.38 6.04 21.02
C ILE A 170 -4.35 4.88 21.24
N ILE A 171 -3.99 3.66 20.80
CA ILE A 171 -4.79 2.45 21.01
C ILE A 171 -5.01 2.20 22.51
N GLN A 172 -3.94 2.23 23.32
CA GLN A 172 -4.02 1.97 24.76
C GLN A 172 -4.83 3.06 25.48
N LEU A 173 -4.62 4.32 25.14
CA LEU A 173 -5.38 5.42 25.75
C LEU A 173 -6.88 5.29 25.44
N TYR A 174 -7.21 4.99 24.18
CA TYR A 174 -8.61 4.79 23.80
C TYR A 174 -9.24 3.59 24.54
N TYR A 175 -8.51 2.48 24.64
CA TYR A 175 -8.96 1.31 25.40
C TYR A 175 -9.18 1.61 26.89
N LEU A 176 -8.28 2.37 27.54
CA LEU A 176 -8.42 2.78 28.93
C LEU A 176 -9.69 3.62 29.18
N ILE A 177 -10.02 4.52 28.25
CA ILE A 177 -11.16 5.44 28.38
C ILE A 177 -12.49 4.75 28.01
N LYS A 178 -12.51 3.99 26.90
CA LYS A 178 -13.75 3.46 26.34
C LYS A 178 -13.98 1.97 26.58
N LYS A 179 -12.94 1.23 26.99
CA LYS A 179 -12.95 -0.24 27.16
C LYS A 179 -13.35 -1.00 25.88
N ILE A 180 -13.08 -0.41 24.72
CA ILE A 180 -13.37 -0.96 23.39
C ILE A 180 -12.09 -0.81 22.55
N GLU A 181 -11.77 -1.82 21.77
CA GLU A 181 -10.67 -1.74 20.80
C GLU A 181 -11.10 -0.82 19.63
N GLY A 182 -10.44 0.32 19.49
CA GLY A 182 -10.78 1.33 18.49
C GLY A 182 -9.96 1.23 17.21
N MET A 183 -8.78 0.59 17.26
CA MET A 183 -7.82 0.53 16.15
C MET A 183 -6.96 -0.74 16.28
N GLY A 184 -6.54 -1.32 15.15
CA GLY A 184 -5.76 -2.55 15.14
C GLY A 184 -4.26 -2.32 15.38
N LEU A 185 -3.58 -3.30 16.02
CA LEU A 185 -2.11 -3.30 16.13
C LEU A 185 -1.41 -3.34 14.77
N GLY A 186 -2.12 -3.71 13.70
CA GLY A 186 -1.61 -3.68 12.33
C GLY A 186 -1.17 -2.29 11.88
N ASP A 187 -1.93 -1.24 12.26
CA ASP A 187 -1.61 0.15 11.95
C ASP A 187 -0.35 0.63 12.67
N ALA A 188 -0.13 0.18 13.92
CA ALA A 188 1.10 0.47 14.67
C ALA A 188 2.33 -0.16 13.99
N LYS A 189 2.23 -1.41 13.53
CA LYS A 189 3.29 -2.09 12.78
C LYS A 189 3.55 -1.43 11.43
N LEU A 190 2.49 -0.99 10.72
CA LEU A 190 2.60 -0.25 9.46
C LEU A 190 3.34 1.07 9.70
N MET A 191 2.98 1.82 10.74
CA MET A 191 3.63 3.08 11.07
C MET A 191 5.10 2.87 11.48
N ALA A 192 5.43 1.75 12.14
CA ALA A 192 6.82 1.38 12.41
C ALA A 192 7.63 1.22 11.12
N GLY A 193 7.10 0.51 10.12
CA GLY A 193 7.76 0.36 8.82
C GLY A 193 7.95 1.70 8.10
N ILE A 194 6.96 2.57 8.14
CA ILE A 194 7.02 3.92 7.56
C ILE A 194 8.03 4.80 8.31
N GLY A 195 8.04 4.73 9.65
CA GLY A 195 9.02 5.43 10.47
C GLY A 195 10.47 4.99 10.22
N LEU A 196 10.69 3.69 9.97
CA LEU A 196 11.99 3.16 9.53
C LEU A 196 12.41 3.72 8.16
N LEU A 197 11.46 3.97 7.25
CA LEU A 197 11.75 4.54 5.93
C LEU A 197 12.13 6.01 6.02
N PHE A 198 11.36 6.81 6.74
CA PHE A 198 11.43 8.27 6.69
C PHE A 198 12.08 8.93 7.92
N GLY A 199 12.29 8.17 9.00
CA GLY A 199 12.79 8.71 10.27
C GLY A 199 11.67 9.29 11.14
N TRP A 200 12.02 9.61 12.40
CA TRP A 200 11.06 10.05 13.42
C TRP A 200 10.40 11.42 13.11
N GLN A 201 11.11 12.29 12.39
CA GLN A 201 10.61 13.62 12.02
C GLN A 201 9.38 13.56 11.09
N SER A 202 9.23 12.50 10.32
CA SER A 202 8.09 12.30 9.42
C SER A 202 6.79 11.94 10.15
N ILE A 203 6.91 11.34 11.36
CA ILE A 203 5.76 10.75 12.06
C ILE A 203 4.65 11.76 12.37
N PRO A 204 4.93 12.96 12.94
CA PRO A 204 3.89 13.95 13.23
C PRO A 204 3.12 14.36 11.98
N PHE A 205 3.84 14.58 10.87
CA PHE A 205 3.23 14.95 9.60
C PHE A 205 2.33 13.82 9.06
N ILE A 206 2.85 12.59 9.03
CA ILE A 206 2.11 11.44 8.50
C ILE A 206 0.85 11.17 9.34
N LEU A 207 0.94 11.24 10.67
CA LEU A 207 -0.22 11.12 11.55
C LEU A 207 -1.26 12.20 11.30
N PHE A 208 -0.84 13.45 11.20
CA PHE A 208 -1.73 14.58 10.97
C PHE A 208 -2.45 14.48 9.62
N VAL A 209 -1.70 14.22 8.55
CA VAL A 209 -2.27 14.10 7.20
C VAL A 209 -3.18 12.87 7.11
N SER A 210 -2.80 11.72 7.69
CA SER A 210 -3.65 10.53 7.68
C SER A 210 -4.97 10.75 8.44
N ALA A 211 -4.93 11.48 9.57
CA ALA A 211 -6.13 11.82 10.31
C ALA A 211 -7.06 12.76 9.50
N ILE A 212 -6.51 13.76 8.83
CA ILE A 212 -7.28 14.66 7.95
C ILE A 212 -7.90 13.88 6.80
N LEU A 213 -7.13 13.04 6.10
CA LEU A 213 -7.63 12.24 4.98
C LEU A 213 -8.75 11.29 5.44
N GLY A 214 -8.57 10.64 6.59
CA GLY A 214 -9.60 9.81 7.20
C GLY A 214 -10.88 10.58 7.50
N LEU A 215 -10.75 11.75 8.10
CA LEU A 215 -11.89 12.63 8.41
C LEU A 215 -12.61 13.08 7.13
N LEU A 216 -11.89 13.56 6.13
CA LEU A 216 -12.47 14.02 4.85
C LEU A 216 -13.26 12.92 4.14
N MET A 217 -12.79 11.66 4.18
CA MET A 217 -13.49 10.54 3.56
C MET A 217 -14.76 10.12 4.31
N VAL A 218 -14.80 10.32 5.62
CA VAL A 218 -15.94 9.92 6.46
C VAL A 218 -16.99 11.01 6.56
N LEU A 219 -16.59 12.27 6.55
CA LEU A 219 -17.45 13.44 6.72
C LEU A 219 -18.72 13.43 5.83
N PRO A 220 -18.65 13.15 4.50
CA PRO A 220 -19.85 13.11 3.66
C PRO A 220 -20.84 12.01 4.06
N SER A 221 -20.34 10.89 4.58
CA SER A 221 -21.19 9.78 5.02
C SER A 221 -21.84 10.02 6.38
N LEU A 222 -21.20 10.80 7.25
CA LEU A 222 -21.76 11.27 8.52
C LEU A 222 -22.84 12.32 8.31
N ILE A 223 -22.60 13.32 7.46
CA ILE A 223 -23.56 14.37 7.13
C ILE A 223 -24.83 13.77 6.54
N ASN A 224 -24.69 12.79 5.64
CA ASN A 224 -25.84 12.11 5.03
C ASN A 224 -26.49 11.05 5.94
N LYS A 225 -26.13 10.94 7.22
CA LYS A 225 -26.63 9.95 8.20
C LYS A 225 -26.56 8.49 7.72
N LYS A 226 -25.70 8.19 6.74
CA LYS A 226 -25.51 6.83 6.21
C LYS A 226 -24.56 5.99 7.08
N ARG A 227 -23.79 6.61 7.94
CA ARG A 227 -22.89 5.97 8.90
C ARG A 227 -23.11 6.53 10.29
N ASN A 228 -22.98 5.67 11.30
CA ASN A 228 -22.94 6.07 12.70
C ASN A 228 -21.48 6.34 13.09
N LEU A 229 -21.25 7.16 14.13
CA LEU A 229 -19.93 7.43 14.70
C LEU A 229 -19.20 6.16 15.22
N LYS A 230 -19.91 5.04 15.33
CA LYS A 230 -19.36 3.74 15.78
C LYS A 230 -18.90 2.84 14.63
N THR A 231 -19.02 3.28 13.35
CA THR A 231 -18.56 2.45 12.23
C THR A 231 -17.05 2.48 12.14
N GLU A 232 -16.45 1.30 12.06
CA GLU A 232 -15.01 1.12 11.84
C GLU A 232 -14.56 1.78 10.54
N ILE A 233 -13.36 2.35 10.57
CA ILE A 233 -12.74 3.04 9.43
C ILE A 233 -11.36 2.40 9.23
N PRO A 234 -11.04 1.93 8.01
CA PRO A 234 -9.70 1.43 7.74
C PRO A 234 -8.72 2.60 7.79
N PHE A 235 -7.75 2.57 8.69
CA PHE A 235 -6.80 3.68 8.86
C PHE A 235 -5.52 3.49 8.03
N GLY A 236 -5.13 2.25 7.74
CA GLY A 236 -3.96 1.92 6.94
C GLY A 236 -3.89 2.61 5.58
N PRO A 237 -4.98 2.70 4.78
CA PRO A 237 -4.98 3.43 3.52
C PRO A 237 -4.58 4.89 3.64
N TYR A 238 -4.99 5.57 4.71
CA TYR A 238 -4.65 6.99 4.93
C TYR A 238 -3.20 7.15 5.38
N ILE A 239 -2.70 6.25 6.23
CA ILE A 239 -1.28 6.21 6.61
C ILE A 239 -0.41 6.04 5.37
N ILE A 240 -0.73 5.07 4.49
CA ILE A 240 0.01 4.83 3.25
C ILE A 240 -0.02 6.07 2.34
N THR A 241 -1.20 6.65 2.15
CA THR A 241 -1.34 7.85 1.30
C THR A 241 -0.54 9.02 1.87
N ALA A 242 -0.58 9.26 3.18
CA ALA A 242 0.22 10.27 3.84
C ALA A 242 1.73 10.02 3.71
N GLY A 243 2.16 8.74 3.79
CA GLY A 243 3.55 8.35 3.57
C GLY A 243 4.01 8.60 2.13
N VAL A 244 3.17 8.33 1.13
CA VAL A 244 3.46 8.65 -0.28
C VAL A 244 3.53 10.17 -0.50
N ILE A 245 2.62 10.95 0.09
CA ILE A 245 2.68 12.42 0.04
C ILE A 245 3.98 12.92 0.66
N TYR A 246 4.38 12.37 1.81
CA TYR A 246 5.64 12.74 2.44
C TYR A 246 6.85 12.38 1.60
N TYR A 247 6.86 11.23 0.94
CA TYR A 247 7.91 10.83 0.00
C TYR A 247 8.08 11.82 -1.16
N CYS A 248 6.95 12.29 -1.73
CA CYS A 248 6.98 13.19 -2.88
C CYS A 248 7.27 14.64 -2.50
N PHE A 249 6.82 15.11 -1.36
CA PHE A 249 6.81 16.52 -0.98
C PHE A 249 7.54 16.83 0.34
N GLY A 250 8.11 15.83 1.00
CA GLY A 250 8.73 15.99 2.33
C GLY A 250 9.83 17.03 2.37
N GLU A 251 10.73 17.03 1.38
CA GLU A 251 11.81 18.02 1.29
C GLU A 251 11.29 19.45 1.14
N PHE A 252 10.27 19.65 0.31
CA PHE A 252 9.60 20.94 0.15
C PHE A 252 8.94 21.40 1.45
N LEU A 253 8.29 20.50 2.18
CA LEU A 253 7.66 20.81 3.46
C LEU A 253 8.69 21.16 4.53
N TYR A 254 9.82 20.46 4.56
CA TYR A 254 10.94 20.81 5.45
C TYR A 254 11.50 22.20 5.15
N SER A 255 11.66 22.56 3.88
CA SER A 255 12.16 23.88 3.50
C SER A 255 11.23 25.02 3.98
N ILE A 256 9.92 24.79 4.00
CA ILE A 256 8.94 25.79 4.50
C ILE A 256 8.99 25.89 6.04
N ILE A 257 9.12 24.76 6.74
CA ILE A 257 9.08 24.74 8.22
C ILE A 257 10.38 25.30 8.83
N LEU A 258 11.53 25.11 8.16
CA LEU A 258 12.83 25.59 8.64
C LEU A 258 13.12 27.05 8.24
N VAL A 259 12.32 27.67 7.38
CA VAL A 259 12.44 29.10 7.01
C VAL A 259 11.61 29.98 7.96
N VAL A 260 10.82 29.41 8.86
CA VAL A 260 10.12 30.08 9.95
C VAL A 260 10.87 29.89 11.26
#